data_2dd0e284b37689d7d814a24ff184fd52
#
_entry.id   2dd0e284b37689d7d814a24ff184fd52
#
_cell.length_a   1.000
_cell.length_b   1.000
_cell.length_c   1.000
_cell.angle_alpha   90.00
_cell.angle_beta   90.00
_cell.angle_gamma   90.00
#
_symmetry.space_group_name_H-M   'P 1'
#
loop_
_entity.id
_entity.type
_entity.pdbx_description
1 polymer ?
#
loop_
_entity_poly.entity_id
_entity_poly.type
_entity_poly.pdbx_seq_one_letter_code
_entity_poly.pdbx_strand_id
1 'polypeptide(L)'
;MIRSAFAVAAASIAASVAFSPPVLAQDETDQRFGTVHFETSCNEVAQRRFDRAMRYQHSFWYRESKELFEEVLKADPDCGIAYWGIALSLLNNPHAPPPMPRTRPRSIP
;
A
#
# COMPACT_ATOMS: atom_id res chain seq x y z
N MET A 1 21.36 65.11 -32.24
CA MET A 1 20.58 63.92 -32.69
C MET A 1 20.66 62.88 -31.63
N ILE A 2 19.62 62.77 -30.85
CA ILE A 2 19.57 61.77 -29.69
C ILE A 2 18.80 60.62 -30.23
N ARG A 3 19.48 59.42 -30.29
CA ARG A 3 18.84 58.13 -30.59
C ARG A 3 18.56 57.42 -29.27
N SER A 4 17.33 57.42 -28.87
CA SER A 4 16.83 56.64 -27.73
C SER A 4 16.70 55.19 -28.14
N ALA A 5 17.49 54.32 -27.47
CA ALA A 5 17.35 52.88 -27.57
C ALA A 5 16.38 52.42 -26.49
N PHE A 6 15.20 51.94 -26.86
CA PHE A 6 14.28 51.27 -25.97
C PHE A 6 14.71 49.83 -25.82
N ALA A 7 15.19 49.50 -24.63
CA ALA A 7 15.42 48.11 -24.25
C ALA A 7 14.09 47.48 -23.76
N VAL A 8 13.55 46.56 -24.51
CA VAL A 8 12.40 45.74 -24.10
C VAL A 8 12.92 44.61 -23.26
N ALA A 9 12.67 44.68 -21.97
CA ALA A 9 12.92 43.57 -21.05
C ALA A 9 11.78 42.55 -21.16
N ALA A 10 12.05 41.41 -21.76
CA ALA A 10 11.14 40.30 -21.76
C ALA A 10 11.21 39.58 -20.41
N ALA A 11 10.19 39.73 -19.58
CA ALA A 11 10.01 39.00 -18.35
C ALA A 11 9.50 37.61 -18.67
N SER A 12 10.38 36.60 -18.55
CA SER A 12 10.01 35.22 -18.67
C SER A 12 9.36 34.75 -17.34
N ILE A 13 8.06 34.59 -17.36
CA ILE A 13 7.32 33.97 -16.24
C ILE A 13 7.52 32.46 -16.36
N ALA A 14 8.43 31.90 -15.55
CA ALA A 14 8.55 30.46 -15.38
C ALA A 14 7.38 29.97 -14.51
N ALA A 15 6.39 29.36 -15.11
CA ALA A 15 5.32 28.69 -14.42
C ALA A 15 5.88 27.40 -13.79
N SER A 16 6.20 27.46 -12.50
CA SER A 16 6.56 26.27 -11.72
C SER A 16 5.28 25.45 -11.49
N VAL A 17 5.09 24.40 -12.27
CA VAL A 17 4.04 23.40 -12.01
C VAL A 17 4.50 22.60 -10.80
N ALA A 18 3.96 22.94 -9.64
CA ALA A 18 4.16 22.15 -8.43
C ALA A 18 3.42 20.81 -8.61
N PHE A 19 4.19 19.77 -8.92
CA PHE A 19 3.69 18.40 -8.95
C PHE A 19 3.55 17.94 -7.49
N SER A 20 2.37 18.08 -6.91
CA SER A 20 2.06 17.53 -5.60
C SER A 20 1.90 16.02 -5.75
N PRO A 21 2.70 15.20 -5.04
CA PRO A 21 2.55 13.75 -5.11
C PRO A 21 1.20 13.32 -4.50
N PRO A 22 0.55 12.27 -5.02
CA PRO A 22 -0.77 11.80 -4.57
C PRO A 22 -0.74 11.05 -3.22
N VAL A 23 0.14 11.47 -2.30
CA VAL A 23 0.31 10.82 -0.98
C VAL A 23 -0.87 11.10 -0.06
N LEU A 24 -1.58 12.24 -0.23
CA LEU A 24 -2.62 12.66 0.72
C LEU A 24 -3.89 11.82 0.66
N ALA A 25 -4.27 11.27 -0.49
CA ALA A 25 -5.50 10.49 -0.63
C ALA A 25 -5.42 9.09 0.02
N GLN A 26 -4.23 8.50 0.08
CA GLN A 26 -4.02 7.19 0.73
C GLN A 26 -4.05 7.30 2.25
N ASP A 27 -3.57 8.41 2.79
CA ASP A 27 -3.50 8.63 4.23
C ASP A 27 -4.90 8.83 4.85
N GLU A 28 -5.79 9.53 4.16
CA GLU A 28 -7.18 9.72 4.61
C GLU A 28 -7.96 8.40 4.65
N THR A 29 -7.76 7.51 3.69
CA THR A 29 -8.41 6.20 3.67
C THR A 29 -7.87 5.32 4.81
N ASP A 30 -6.58 5.37 5.05
CA ASP A 30 -5.93 4.62 6.11
C ASP A 30 -6.38 5.06 7.51
N GLN A 31 -6.65 6.35 7.72
CA GLN A 31 -7.14 6.88 8.99
C GLN A 31 -8.54 6.40 9.35
N ARG A 32 -9.38 6.12 8.36
CA ARG A 32 -10.75 5.60 8.58
C ARG A 32 -10.77 4.20 9.19
N PHE A 33 -9.72 3.42 9.01
CA PHE A 33 -9.60 2.07 9.56
C PHE A 33 -9.01 2.02 10.96
N GLY A 34 -8.83 3.18 11.59
CA GLY A 34 -8.26 3.29 12.93
C GLY A 34 -6.75 3.07 12.96
N THR A 35 -6.22 2.86 14.15
CA THR A 35 -4.79 2.63 14.37
C THR A 35 -4.56 1.22 14.88
N VAL A 36 -3.67 0.51 14.22
CA VAL A 36 -3.19 -0.80 14.65
C VAL A 36 -1.67 -0.72 14.76
N HIS A 37 -1.14 -1.17 15.86
CA HIS A 37 0.29 -1.39 16.02
C HIS A 37 0.53 -2.75 16.66
N PHE A 38 1.33 -3.56 15.99
CA PHE A 38 1.80 -4.84 16.49
C PHE A 38 3.30 -4.92 16.23
N GLU A 39 4.09 -4.90 17.29
CA GLU A 39 5.54 -4.90 17.18
C GLU A 39 6.05 -6.22 16.59
N THR A 40 6.91 -6.10 15.59
CA THR A 40 7.53 -7.23 14.89
C THR A 40 9.05 -7.10 14.93
N SER A 41 9.76 -8.17 14.55
CA SER A 41 11.22 -8.14 14.35
C SER A 41 11.65 -7.63 12.98
N CYS A 42 10.71 -7.13 12.17
CA CYS A 42 10.99 -6.63 10.83
C CYS A 42 11.65 -5.25 10.85
N ASN A 43 12.28 -4.86 9.73
CA ASN A 43 12.85 -3.52 9.65
C ASN A 43 11.76 -2.44 9.74
N GLU A 44 12.15 -1.21 9.97
CA GLU A 44 11.24 -0.10 10.25
C GLU A 44 10.25 0.17 9.09
N VAL A 45 10.69 0.04 7.85
CA VAL A 45 9.82 0.24 6.68
C VAL A 45 8.79 -0.88 6.60
N ALA A 46 9.22 -2.12 6.79
CA ALA A 46 8.35 -3.30 6.82
C ALA A 46 7.36 -3.21 7.99
N GLN A 47 7.78 -2.76 9.17
CA GLN A 47 6.91 -2.56 10.34
C GLN A 47 5.75 -1.61 10.02
N ARG A 48 6.02 -0.45 9.43
CA ARG A 48 4.95 0.50 9.06
C ARG A 48 3.97 -0.09 8.05
N ARG A 49 4.48 -0.84 7.06
CA ARG A 49 3.64 -1.53 6.07
C ARG A 49 2.84 -2.65 6.69
N PHE A 50 3.41 -3.36 7.65
CA PHE A 50 2.72 -4.43 8.39
C PHE A 50 1.54 -3.86 9.19
N ASP A 51 1.76 -2.79 9.95
CA ASP A 51 0.69 -2.13 10.71
C ASP A 51 -0.44 -1.65 9.79
N ARG A 52 -0.10 -1.15 8.61
CA ARG A 52 -1.08 -0.78 7.58
C ARG A 52 -1.85 -2.00 7.08
N ALA A 53 -1.17 -3.09 6.72
CA ALA A 53 -1.81 -4.33 6.26
C ALA A 53 -2.78 -4.88 7.31
N MET A 54 -2.42 -4.83 8.58
CA MET A 54 -3.27 -5.27 9.69
C MET A 54 -4.53 -4.41 9.82
N ARG A 55 -4.47 -3.10 9.59
CA ARG A 55 -5.68 -2.25 9.56
C ARG A 55 -6.68 -2.71 8.51
N TYR A 56 -6.22 -3.02 7.31
CA TYR A 56 -7.05 -3.55 6.24
C TYR A 56 -7.60 -4.93 6.58
N GLN A 57 -6.80 -5.80 7.20
CA GLN A 57 -7.21 -7.11 7.65
C GLN A 57 -8.37 -7.03 8.67
N HIS A 58 -8.25 -6.15 9.66
CA HIS A 58 -9.29 -5.94 10.67
C HIS A 58 -10.54 -5.24 10.13
N SER A 59 -10.43 -4.59 8.97
CA SER A 59 -11.54 -3.95 8.28
C SER A 59 -12.20 -4.85 7.22
N PHE A 60 -11.85 -6.13 7.20
CA PHE A 60 -12.38 -7.14 6.26
C PHE A 60 -12.00 -6.90 4.79
N TRP A 61 -10.99 -6.09 4.53
CA TRP A 61 -10.46 -5.82 3.18
C TRP A 61 -9.32 -6.79 2.86
N TYR A 62 -9.67 -8.06 2.74
CA TYR A 62 -8.71 -9.17 2.69
C TYR A 62 -7.81 -9.14 1.46
N ARG A 63 -8.33 -8.77 0.29
CA ARG A 63 -7.52 -8.69 -0.93
C ARG A 63 -6.45 -7.61 -0.81
N GLU A 64 -6.85 -6.43 -0.39
CA GLU A 64 -5.94 -5.28 -0.21
C GLU A 64 -4.96 -5.55 0.93
N SER A 65 -5.41 -6.20 2.00
CA SER A 65 -4.55 -6.63 3.09
C SER A 65 -3.46 -7.59 2.61
N LYS A 66 -3.82 -8.58 1.80
CA LYS A 66 -2.86 -9.52 1.21
C LYS A 66 -1.79 -8.79 0.39
N GLU A 67 -2.20 -7.88 -0.50
CA GLU A 67 -1.28 -7.08 -1.32
C GLU A 67 -0.33 -6.25 -0.44
N LEU A 68 -0.83 -5.67 0.65
CA LEU A 68 -0.02 -4.91 1.60
C LEU A 68 0.96 -5.79 2.36
N PHE A 69 0.61 -7.02 2.74
CA PHE A 69 1.56 -7.96 3.34
C PHE A 69 2.65 -8.39 2.34
N GLU A 70 2.32 -8.51 1.06
CA GLU A 70 3.32 -8.74 0.00
C GLU A 70 4.30 -7.56 -0.11
N GLU A 71 3.82 -6.31 0.06
CA GLU A 71 4.67 -5.12 0.12
C GLU A 71 5.59 -5.11 1.37
N VAL A 72 5.18 -5.72 2.47
CA VAL A 72 6.05 -5.91 3.65
C VAL A 72 7.26 -6.75 3.26
N LEU A 73 7.06 -7.86 2.55
CA LEU A 73 8.14 -8.75 2.13
C LEU A 73 9.08 -8.13 1.10
N LYS A 74 8.60 -7.18 0.30
CA LYS A 74 9.47 -6.39 -0.59
C LYS A 74 10.39 -5.45 0.20
N ALA A 75 9.93 -4.94 1.35
CA ALA A 75 10.75 -4.08 2.21
C ALA A 75 11.70 -4.89 3.09
N ASP A 76 11.28 -6.07 3.52
CA ASP A 76 12.05 -6.98 4.35
C ASP A 76 11.68 -8.44 4.04
N PRO A 77 12.46 -9.12 3.19
CA PRO A 77 12.21 -10.51 2.83
C PRO A 77 12.26 -11.49 4.02
N ASP A 78 12.94 -11.12 5.10
CA ASP A 78 13.08 -11.93 6.32
C ASP A 78 11.96 -11.68 7.33
N CYS A 79 11.00 -10.81 6.99
CA CYS A 79 9.83 -10.52 7.83
C CYS A 79 8.84 -11.69 7.80
N GLY A 80 9.12 -12.76 8.54
CA GLY A 80 8.38 -14.03 8.53
C GLY A 80 6.90 -13.87 8.86
N ILE A 81 6.53 -12.95 9.75
CA ILE A 81 5.14 -12.71 10.14
C ILE A 81 4.27 -12.23 8.97
N ALA A 82 4.86 -11.62 7.94
CA ALA A 82 4.10 -11.23 6.75
C ALA A 82 3.53 -12.41 5.98
N TYR A 83 4.19 -13.55 5.97
CA TYR A 83 3.64 -14.79 5.39
C TYR A 83 2.40 -15.28 6.14
N TRP A 84 2.41 -15.17 7.47
CA TRP A 84 1.21 -15.42 8.27
C TRP A 84 0.07 -14.47 7.88
N GLY A 85 0.35 -13.18 7.71
CA GLY A 85 -0.63 -12.19 7.29
C GLY A 85 -1.23 -12.49 5.92
N ILE A 86 -0.41 -12.94 4.96
CA ILE A 86 -0.88 -13.38 3.63
C ILE A 86 -1.81 -14.58 3.77
N ALA A 87 -1.42 -15.60 4.54
CA ALA A 87 -2.24 -16.78 4.76
C ALA A 87 -3.57 -16.42 5.43
N LEU A 88 -3.55 -15.53 6.43
CA LEU A 88 -4.74 -15.04 7.11
C LEU A 88 -5.69 -14.32 6.14
N SER A 89 -5.15 -13.49 5.26
CA SER A 89 -5.93 -12.78 4.24
C SER A 89 -6.59 -13.75 3.24
N LEU A 90 -5.94 -14.85 2.91
CA LEU A 90 -6.46 -15.89 2.01
C LEU A 90 -7.61 -16.70 2.62
N LEU A 91 -7.70 -16.76 3.95
CA LEU A 91 -8.85 -17.39 4.62
C LEU A 91 -10.14 -16.59 4.44
N ASN A 92 -10.03 -15.32 4.06
CA ASN A 92 -11.17 -14.42 3.87
C ASN A 92 -12.07 -14.32 5.11
N ASN A 93 -13.39 -14.37 4.91
CA ASN A 93 -14.36 -14.22 5.97
C ASN A 93 -14.26 -15.37 6.99
N PRO A 94 -13.95 -15.11 8.26
CA PRO A 94 -13.85 -16.15 9.30
C PRO A 94 -15.19 -16.84 9.60
N HIS A 95 -16.30 -16.22 9.20
CA HIS A 95 -17.65 -16.79 9.38
C HIS A 95 -18.13 -17.61 8.19
N ALA A 96 -17.38 -17.66 7.10
CA ALA A 96 -17.64 -18.50 5.95
C ALA A 96 -16.50 -19.50 5.77
N PRO A 97 -16.79 -20.79 5.73
CA PRO A 97 -15.73 -21.76 5.47
C PRO A 97 -15.07 -21.46 4.12
N PRO A 98 -13.74 -21.63 4.00
CA PRO A 98 -13.09 -21.51 2.71
C PRO A 98 -13.72 -22.50 1.72
N PRO A 99 -13.82 -22.15 0.43
CA PRO A 99 -14.33 -23.08 -0.55
C PRO A 99 -13.50 -24.36 -0.52
N MET A 100 -14.18 -25.49 -0.30
CA MET A 100 -13.52 -26.79 -0.28
C MET A 100 -12.74 -26.96 -1.58
N PRO A 101 -11.48 -27.39 -1.52
CA PRO A 101 -10.75 -27.76 -2.72
C PRO A 101 -11.61 -28.75 -3.50
N ARG A 102 -11.91 -28.45 -4.77
CA ARG A 102 -12.56 -29.43 -5.63
C ARG A 102 -11.61 -30.61 -5.75
N THR A 103 -11.87 -31.67 -5.00
CA THR A 103 -11.19 -32.94 -5.20
C THR A 103 -11.51 -33.37 -6.63
N ARG A 104 -10.53 -33.25 -7.51
CA ARG A 104 -10.63 -33.83 -8.85
C ARG A 104 -10.87 -35.31 -8.63
N PRO A 105 -11.98 -35.91 -9.15
CA PRO A 105 -12.20 -37.34 -9.01
C PRO A 105 -10.93 -38.04 -9.51
N ARG A 106 -10.33 -38.87 -8.65
CA ARG A 106 -9.22 -39.70 -9.05
C ARG A 106 -9.71 -40.59 -10.15
N SER A 107 -9.30 -40.35 -11.39
CA SER A 107 -9.56 -41.29 -12.48
C SER A 107 -8.92 -42.64 -12.08
N ILE A 108 -9.79 -43.57 -11.77
CA ILE A 108 -9.39 -44.97 -11.54
C ILE A 108 -8.91 -45.50 -12.89
N PRO A 109 -7.71 -46.08 -12.98
CA PRO A 109 -7.20 -46.63 -14.22
C PRO A 109 -8.05 -47.79 -14.74
#